data_761b99440b4b430e9736311746437f1a
#
_entry.id   761b99440b4b430e9736311746437f1a
#
_cell.length_a   1.000
_cell.length_b   1.000
_cell.length_c   1.000
_cell.angle_alpha   90.00
_cell.angle_beta   90.00
_cell.angle_gamma   90.00
#
_symmetry.space_group_name_H-M   'P 1'
#
loop_
_entity.id
_entity.type
_entity.pdbx_description
1 polymer ?
#
loop_
_entity_poly.entity_id
_entity_poly.type
_entity_poly.pdbx_seq_one_letter_code
_entity_poly.pdbx_strand_id
1 'polypeptide(L)'
;MKVTSTIITKVAEATSENGSYNLEYSITDGVLERVQTTVFKPSTTDQRIAVGSIYYDRGSVTINMPFNPDMAKYVADATTQIESILSEVATIAAEAE
;
A
#
# COMPACT_ATOMS: atom_id res chain seq x y z
N MET A 1 11.48 11.62 30.22
CA MET A 1 10.84 11.59 28.91
C MET A 1 9.80 10.48 28.87
N LYS A 2 8.64 10.75 28.30
CA LYS A 2 7.56 9.79 28.23
C LYS A 2 7.15 9.57 26.76
N VAL A 3 7.18 8.33 26.32
CA VAL A 3 6.74 7.98 24.98
C VAL A 3 5.22 7.85 24.99
N THR A 4 4.52 8.66 24.18
CA THR A 4 3.06 8.67 24.11
C THR A 4 2.52 7.87 22.92
N SER A 5 3.32 7.72 21.87
CA SER A 5 2.95 6.90 20.72
C SER A 5 4.19 6.50 19.94
N THR A 6 4.07 5.45 19.15
CA THR A 6 5.13 4.98 18.27
C THR A 6 4.58 4.89 16.85
N ILE A 7 5.22 5.62 15.93
CA ILE A 7 4.84 5.62 14.52
C ILE A 7 5.99 5.06 13.70
N ILE A 8 5.71 4.05 12.90
CA ILE A 8 6.69 3.44 12.00
C ILE A 8 6.18 3.68 10.57
N THR A 9 7.01 4.28 9.74
CA THR A 9 6.71 4.46 8.32
C THR A 9 7.62 3.57 7.50
N LYS A 10 7.04 2.81 6.60
CA LYS A 10 7.76 1.91 5.70
C LYS A 10 7.44 2.24 4.26
N VAL A 11 8.42 2.01 3.40
CA VAL A 11 8.27 2.16 1.94
C VAL A 11 8.57 0.81 1.31
N ALA A 12 7.71 0.39 0.41
CA ALA A 12 7.85 -0.90 -0.27
C ALA A 12 7.56 -0.74 -1.76
N GLU A 13 8.08 -1.65 -2.55
CA GLU A 13 7.79 -1.74 -3.97
C GLU A 13 7.26 -3.13 -4.27
N ALA A 14 6.27 -3.20 -5.16
CA ALA A 14 5.71 -4.46 -5.63
C ALA A 14 5.57 -4.41 -7.14
N THR A 15 5.71 -5.55 -7.78
CA THR A 15 5.58 -5.65 -9.23
C THR A 15 4.76 -6.89 -9.56
N SER A 16 3.84 -6.76 -10.50
CA SER A 16 3.08 -7.87 -11.04
C SER A 16 3.08 -7.78 -12.56
N GLU A 17 2.46 -8.73 -13.21
CA GLU A 17 2.29 -8.67 -14.68
C GLU A 17 1.41 -7.49 -15.09
N ASN A 18 0.59 -6.95 -14.19
CA ASN A 18 -0.33 -5.86 -14.46
C ASN A 18 0.33 -4.47 -14.32
N GLY A 19 1.37 -4.35 -13.52
CA GLY A 19 2.01 -3.06 -13.29
C GLY A 19 2.99 -3.07 -12.14
N SER A 20 3.44 -1.87 -11.78
CA SER A 20 4.33 -1.65 -10.64
C SER A 20 3.63 -0.77 -9.61
N TYR A 21 3.99 -0.96 -8.35
CA TYR A 21 3.33 -0.29 -7.23
C TYR A 21 4.38 0.20 -6.25
N ASN A 22 4.27 1.47 -5.86
CA ASN A 22 5.05 2.02 -4.75
C ASN A 22 4.11 2.21 -3.58
N LEU A 23 4.44 1.59 -2.46
CA LEU A 23 3.61 1.64 -1.26
C LEU A 23 4.36 2.34 -0.15
N GLU A 24 3.68 3.29 0.49
CA GLU A 24 4.16 3.91 1.71
C GLU A 24 3.10 3.68 2.77
N TYR A 25 3.46 3.09 3.89
CA TYR A 25 2.48 2.79 4.92
C TYR A 25 2.98 3.14 6.31
N SER A 26 2.05 3.51 7.17
CA SER A 26 2.33 3.93 8.55
C SER A 26 1.62 3.02 9.54
N ILE A 27 2.37 2.60 10.54
CA ILE A 27 1.89 1.76 11.63
C ILE A 27 2.00 2.59 12.91
N THR A 28 0.87 2.81 13.58
CA THR A 28 0.82 3.57 14.82
C THR A 28 0.43 2.65 15.96
N ASP A 29 1.31 2.51 16.95
CA ASP A 29 1.10 1.67 18.13
C ASP A 29 0.65 0.24 17.79
N GLY A 30 1.27 -0.33 16.75
CA GLY A 30 0.99 -1.70 16.33
C GLY A 30 -0.22 -1.86 15.43
N VAL A 31 -0.85 -0.76 15.00
CA VAL A 31 -2.03 -0.78 14.13
C VAL A 31 -1.70 -0.12 12.80
N LEU A 32 -2.04 -0.78 11.70
CA LEU A 32 -1.89 -0.18 10.38
C LEU A 32 -2.87 0.98 10.24
N GLU A 33 -2.34 2.17 10.03
CA GLU A 33 -3.13 3.39 9.94
C GLU A 33 -3.41 3.77 8.51
N ARG A 34 -2.37 3.81 7.68
CA ARG A 34 -2.48 4.27 6.29
C ARG A 34 -1.62 3.45 5.36
N VAL A 35 -2.09 3.26 4.13
CA VAL A 35 -1.29 2.75 3.02
C VAL A 35 -1.55 3.65 1.83
N GLN A 36 -0.51 4.27 1.29
CA GLN A 36 -0.60 5.05 0.07
C GLN A 36 0.08 4.25 -1.03
N THR A 37 -0.68 3.88 -2.06
CA THR A 37 -0.18 3.10 -3.18
C THR A 37 -0.22 3.96 -4.43
N THR A 38 0.94 4.13 -5.09
CA THR A 38 1.01 4.76 -6.39
C THR A 38 1.12 3.65 -7.43
N VAL A 39 0.26 3.69 -8.43
CA VAL A 39 0.15 2.66 -9.46
C VAL A 39 0.82 3.14 -10.74
N PHE A 40 1.67 2.30 -11.31
CA PHE A 40 2.36 2.58 -12.57
C PHE A 40 2.04 1.51 -13.61
N LYS A 41 1.96 1.91 -14.87
CA LYS A 41 1.78 0.97 -15.98
C LYS A 41 2.95 0.00 -16.05
N PRO A 42 2.72 -1.23 -16.55
CA PRO A 42 3.82 -2.14 -16.87
C PRO A 42 4.71 -1.47 -17.91
N SER A 43 6.01 -1.50 -17.68
CA SER A 43 6.95 -0.86 -18.59
C SER A 43 8.23 -1.68 -18.68
N THR A 44 8.73 -1.81 -19.90
CA THR A 44 10.04 -2.43 -20.17
C THR A 44 11.14 -1.39 -20.20
N THR A 45 10.80 -0.11 -20.03
CA THR A 45 11.75 1.00 -20.04
C THR A 45 11.89 1.57 -18.63
N ASP A 46 12.91 2.40 -18.41
CA ASP A 46 13.15 3.04 -17.12
C ASP A 46 12.11 4.12 -16.80
N GLN A 47 11.28 4.50 -17.75
CA GLN A 47 10.25 5.50 -17.54
C GLN A 47 9.01 4.87 -16.91
N ARG A 48 8.62 5.38 -15.76
CA ARG A 48 7.40 4.96 -15.07
C ARG A 48 6.29 5.96 -15.38
N ILE A 49 5.16 5.43 -15.84
CA ILE A 49 3.99 6.26 -16.12
C ILE A 49 2.95 5.97 -15.04
N ALA A 50 2.70 6.97 -14.20
CA ALA A 50 1.71 6.84 -13.13
C ALA A 50 0.30 6.76 -13.71
N VAL A 51 -0.47 5.79 -13.24
CA VAL A 51 -1.87 5.60 -13.64
C VAL A 51 -2.81 6.27 -12.63
N GLY A 52 -2.45 6.22 -11.37
CA GLY A 52 -3.27 6.77 -10.30
C GLY A 52 -2.79 6.29 -8.94
N SER A 53 -3.64 6.44 -7.94
CA SER A 53 -3.30 6.03 -6.59
C SER A 53 -4.48 5.34 -5.90
N ILE A 54 -4.14 4.49 -4.92
CA ILE A 54 -5.12 3.80 -4.09
C ILE A 54 -4.69 4.06 -2.65
N TYR A 55 -5.62 4.54 -1.86
CA TYR A 55 -5.35 5.00 -0.51
C TYR A 55 -6.20 4.24 0.49
N TYR A 56 -5.54 3.61 1.45
CA TYR A 56 -6.18 2.96 2.59
C TYR A 56 -5.99 3.84 3.82
N ASP A 57 -7.08 4.14 4.51
CA ASP A 57 -7.03 4.93 5.73
C ASP A 57 -8.01 4.35 6.74
N ARG A 58 -7.47 3.70 7.77
CA ARG A 58 -8.24 3.14 8.89
C ARG A 58 -9.45 2.30 8.45
N GLY A 59 -9.22 1.44 7.47
CA GLY A 59 -10.24 0.55 6.96
C GLY A 59 -11.04 1.06 5.76
N SER A 60 -10.86 2.33 5.39
CA SER A 60 -11.53 2.91 4.22
C SER A 60 -10.58 2.95 3.03
N VAL A 61 -11.07 2.59 1.85
CA VAL A 61 -10.28 2.60 0.63
C VAL A 61 -10.80 3.66 -0.33
N THR A 62 -9.90 4.52 -0.80
CA THR A 62 -10.19 5.53 -1.80
C THR A 62 -9.34 5.27 -3.02
N ILE A 63 -9.96 5.26 -4.19
CA ILE A 63 -9.30 5.04 -5.47
C ILE A 63 -9.34 6.33 -6.25
N ASN A 64 -8.17 6.80 -6.67
CA ASN A 64 -8.06 8.03 -7.46
C ASN A 64 -7.27 7.71 -8.73
N MET A 65 -7.98 7.35 -9.79
CA MET A 65 -7.40 7.13 -11.10
C MET A 65 -8.46 7.31 -12.18
N PRO A 66 -8.06 7.76 -13.39
CA PRO A 66 -8.98 7.79 -14.51
C PRO A 66 -9.48 6.38 -14.83
N PHE A 67 -10.74 6.26 -15.20
CA PHE A 67 -11.29 4.97 -15.60
C PHE A 67 -10.50 4.42 -16.80
N ASN A 68 -10.11 3.15 -16.71
CA ASN A 68 -9.42 2.45 -17.79
C ASN A 68 -9.75 0.95 -17.72
N PRO A 69 -9.52 0.20 -18.83
CA PRO A 69 -9.88 -1.21 -18.86
C PRO A 69 -9.13 -2.08 -17.86
N ASP A 70 -7.95 -1.65 -17.41
CA ASP A 70 -7.11 -2.41 -16.48
C ASP A 70 -7.32 -2.02 -15.02
N MET A 71 -8.23 -1.10 -14.76
CA MET A 71 -8.48 -0.59 -13.41
C MET A 71 -8.79 -1.70 -12.40
N ALA A 72 -9.61 -2.68 -12.79
CA ALA A 72 -9.95 -3.80 -11.91
C ALA A 72 -8.71 -4.62 -11.52
N LYS A 73 -7.77 -4.78 -12.43
CA LYS A 73 -6.52 -5.51 -12.18
C LYS A 73 -5.64 -4.78 -11.19
N TYR A 74 -5.50 -3.46 -11.35
CA TYR A 74 -4.73 -2.63 -10.42
C TYR A 74 -5.33 -2.64 -9.03
N VAL A 75 -6.65 -2.54 -8.93
CA VAL A 75 -7.34 -2.56 -7.64
C VAL A 75 -7.19 -3.92 -6.98
N ALA A 76 -7.29 -5.02 -7.73
CA ALA A 76 -7.11 -6.36 -7.19
C ALA A 76 -5.69 -6.55 -6.64
N ASP A 77 -4.66 -6.13 -7.37
CA ASP A 77 -3.27 -6.20 -6.92
C ASP A 77 -3.05 -5.39 -5.65
N ALA A 78 -3.54 -4.16 -5.63
CA ALA A 78 -3.40 -3.28 -4.47
C ALA A 78 -4.11 -3.87 -3.24
N THR A 79 -5.29 -4.45 -3.43
CA THR A 79 -6.03 -5.09 -2.34
C THR A 79 -5.23 -6.25 -1.76
N THR A 80 -4.63 -7.08 -2.61
CA THR A 80 -3.78 -8.19 -2.16
C THR A 80 -2.58 -7.69 -1.38
N GLN A 81 -1.96 -6.61 -1.85
CA GLN A 81 -0.81 -6.01 -1.17
C GLN A 81 -1.19 -5.46 0.20
N ILE A 82 -2.33 -4.79 0.31
CA ILE A 82 -2.83 -4.26 1.58
C ILE A 82 -3.12 -5.41 2.55
N GLU A 83 -3.73 -6.49 2.08
CA GLU A 83 -3.99 -7.67 2.90
C GLU A 83 -2.69 -8.29 3.43
N SER A 84 -1.64 -8.34 2.61
CA SER A 84 -0.32 -8.80 3.04
C SER A 84 0.26 -7.92 4.13
N ILE A 85 0.12 -6.60 3.99
CA ILE A 85 0.60 -5.65 4.99
C ILE A 85 -0.18 -5.82 6.31
N LEU A 86 -1.49 -5.99 6.23
CA LEU A 86 -2.31 -6.22 7.42
C LEU A 86 -1.88 -7.49 8.16
N SER A 87 -1.57 -8.55 7.44
CA SER A 87 -1.06 -9.79 8.03
C SER A 87 0.30 -9.58 8.68
N GLU A 88 1.20 -8.85 8.03
CA GLU A 88 2.52 -8.52 8.57
C GLU A 88 2.39 -7.73 9.90
N VAL A 89 1.55 -6.72 9.90
CA VAL A 89 1.32 -5.87 11.07
C VAL A 89 0.74 -6.68 12.24
N ALA A 90 -0.21 -7.57 11.96
CA ALA A 90 -0.79 -8.44 12.98
C ALA A 90 0.26 -9.38 13.57
N THR A 91 1.17 -9.92 12.76
CA THR A 91 2.26 -10.79 13.20
C THR A 91 3.23 -10.00 14.09
N ILE A 92 3.61 -8.80 13.69
CA ILE A 92 4.50 -7.93 14.48
C ILE A 92 3.87 -7.61 15.82
N ALA A 93 2.59 -7.25 15.85
CA ALA A 93 1.88 -6.95 17.09
C ALA A 93 1.84 -8.15 18.03
N ALA A 94 1.62 -9.35 17.49
CA ALA A 94 1.62 -10.58 18.29
C ALA A 94 3.01 -10.88 18.87
N GLU A 95 4.07 -10.64 18.09
CA GLU A 95 5.46 -10.88 18.54
C GLU A 95 5.89 -9.87 19.61
N ALA A 96 5.32 -8.66 19.58
CA ALA A 96 5.68 -7.61 20.54
C ALA A 96 5.09 -7.85 21.93
N GLU A 97 4.13 -8.74 22.05
CA GLU A 97 3.55 -9.12 23.33
C GLU A 97 4.39 -10.25 23.96
#